data_37b70a1567737674f44556d7a4e17d10
#
_entry.id   37b70a1567737674f44556d7a4e17d10
#
_cell.length_a   1.000
_cell.length_b   1.000
_cell.length_c   1.000
_cell.angle_alpha   90.00
_cell.angle_beta   90.00
_cell.angle_gamma   90.00
#
_symmetry.space_group_name_H-M   'P 1'
#
loop_
_entity.id
_entity.type
_entity.pdbx_description
1 polymer ?
#
loop_
_entity_poly.entity_id
_entity_poly.type
_entity_poly.pdbx_seq_one_letter_code
_entity_poly.pdbx_strand_id
1 'polypeptide(L)'
;MESLISNHLTEIKSLFKRYDVEKAYLFGSAAKNNLTAHSDIDFLIKFSNQSDFESYGNNYFNLLYALQDLLKRDVDLLAEETLSNPYLIESINQSKIQLI
;
A
#
# COMPACT_ATOMS: atom_id res chain seq x y z
N MET A 1 5.83 -5.27 13.24
CA MET A 1 5.94 -4.72 11.87
C MET A 1 7.38 -4.85 11.40
N GLU A 2 7.58 -5.19 10.15
CA GLU A 2 8.91 -5.32 9.56
C GLU A 2 9.73 -4.03 9.75
N SER A 3 11.02 -4.18 10.06
CA SER A 3 11.87 -2.99 10.28
C SER A 3 12.03 -2.13 9.03
N LEU A 4 11.98 -2.72 7.83
CA LEU A 4 11.99 -1.95 6.59
C LEU A 4 10.84 -0.93 6.56
N ILE A 5 9.66 -1.36 7.00
CA ILE A 5 8.48 -0.50 7.05
C ILE A 5 8.57 0.50 8.20
N SER A 6 8.93 0.04 9.41
CA SER A 6 9.04 0.92 10.57
C SER A 6 10.06 2.02 10.36
N ASN A 7 11.19 1.69 9.75
CA ASN A 7 12.28 2.65 9.52
C ASN A 7 11.91 3.74 8.50
N HIS A 8 10.91 3.46 7.65
CA HIS A 8 10.46 4.40 6.61
C HIS A 8 9.02 4.86 6.82
N LEU A 9 8.46 4.61 8.00
CA LEU A 9 7.02 4.84 8.23
C LEU A 9 6.62 6.29 8.03
N THR A 10 7.43 7.24 8.48
CA THR A 10 7.14 8.67 8.33
C THR A 10 7.09 9.05 6.85
N GLU A 11 8.05 8.59 6.06
CA GLU A 11 8.11 8.87 4.63
C GLU A 11 6.96 8.18 3.89
N ILE A 12 6.63 6.95 4.28
CA ILE A 12 5.50 6.21 3.69
C ILE A 12 4.20 6.97 3.92
N LYS A 13 3.94 7.40 5.15
CA LYS A 13 2.73 8.18 5.48
C LYS A 13 2.68 9.50 4.72
N SER A 14 3.83 10.15 4.57
CA SER A 14 3.93 11.40 3.82
C SER A 14 3.57 11.19 2.34
N LEU A 15 4.02 10.09 1.74
CA LEU A 15 3.66 9.75 0.36
C LEU A 15 2.18 9.49 0.20
N PHE A 16 1.56 8.75 1.13
CA PHE A 16 0.13 8.51 1.09
C PHE A 16 -0.65 9.83 1.13
N LYS A 17 -0.28 10.71 2.02
CA LYS A 17 -0.93 12.03 2.12
C LYS A 17 -0.74 12.85 0.85
N ARG A 18 0.45 12.84 0.28
CA ARG A 18 0.79 13.59 -0.92
C ARG A 18 -0.05 13.17 -2.13
N TYR A 19 -0.38 11.88 -2.23
CA TYR A 19 -1.10 11.33 -3.37
C TYR A 19 -2.58 11.03 -3.06
N ASP A 20 -3.14 11.73 -2.07
CA ASP A 20 -4.57 11.70 -1.74
C ASP A 20 -5.09 10.34 -1.29
N VAL A 21 -4.28 9.57 -0.58
CA VAL A 21 -4.72 8.34 0.03
C VAL A 21 -5.41 8.64 1.35
N GLU A 22 -6.66 8.20 1.48
CA GLU A 22 -7.46 8.36 2.69
C GLU A 22 -7.13 7.32 3.74
N LYS A 23 -6.98 6.06 3.31
CA LYS A 23 -6.64 4.93 4.18
C LYS A 23 -5.63 4.04 3.51
N ALA A 24 -4.72 3.49 4.30
CA ALA A 24 -3.72 2.56 3.80
C ALA A 24 -3.42 1.48 4.84
N TYR A 25 -3.22 0.27 4.34
CA TYR A 25 -2.92 -0.92 5.13
C TYR A 25 -1.75 -1.66 4.53
N LEU A 26 -0.95 -2.26 5.40
CA LEU A 26 0.05 -3.24 5.03
C LEU A 26 -0.58 -4.62 5.15
N PHE A 27 -0.37 -5.50 4.16
CA PHE A 27 -0.86 -6.88 4.25
C PHE A 27 0.19 -7.83 3.68
N GLY A 28 -0.15 -9.12 3.60
CA GLY A 28 0.76 -10.12 3.06
C GLY A 28 1.95 -10.40 3.96
N SER A 29 3.07 -10.77 3.36
CA SER A 29 4.25 -11.23 4.10
C SER A 29 4.85 -10.15 5.01
N ALA A 30 4.84 -8.89 4.59
CA ALA A 30 5.35 -7.79 5.41
C ALA A 30 4.51 -7.57 6.68
N ALA A 31 3.19 -7.74 6.59
CA ALA A 31 2.30 -7.63 7.75
C ALA A 31 2.49 -8.80 8.73
N LYS A 32 2.89 -9.97 8.22
CA LYS A 32 3.07 -11.20 9.01
C LYS A 32 4.49 -11.40 9.52
N ASN A 33 5.39 -10.44 9.32
CA ASN A 33 6.82 -10.56 9.62
C ASN A 33 7.49 -11.74 8.91
N ASN A 34 7.03 -12.07 7.71
CA ASN A 34 7.56 -13.15 6.88
C ASN A 34 8.28 -12.64 5.64
N LEU A 35 8.72 -11.39 5.66
CA LEU A 35 9.35 -10.76 4.52
C LEU A 35 10.72 -11.41 4.23
N THR A 36 10.92 -11.81 2.98
CA THR A 36 12.21 -12.32 2.50
C THR A 36 12.85 -11.31 1.57
N ALA A 37 14.10 -11.57 1.14
CA ALA A 37 14.80 -10.70 0.20
C ALA A 37 14.09 -10.57 -1.15
N HIS A 38 13.22 -11.52 -1.49
CA HIS A 38 12.52 -11.57 -2.77
C HIS A 38 11.02 -11.28 -2.67
N SER A 39 10.52 -11.01 -1.47
CA SER A 39 9.10 -10.71 -1.28
C SER A 39 8.76 -9.30 -1.74
N ASP A 40 7.59 -9.14 -2.36
CA ASP A 40 7.01 -7.83 -2.63
C ASP A 40 6.43 -7.24 -1.34
N ILE A 41 6.36 -5.93 -1.27
CA ILE A 41 5.65 -5.25 -0.18
C ILE A 41 4.22 -4.98 -0.66
N ASP A 42 3.25 -5.47 0.08
CA ASP A 42 1.83 -5.40 -0.30
C ASP A 42 1.11 -4.31 0.48
N PHE A 43 0.57 -3.33 -0.23
CA PHE A 43 -0.25 -2.27 0.36
C PHE A 43 -1.66 -2.31 -0.20
N LEU A 44 -2.64 -2.12 0.67
CA LEU A 44 -4.02 -1.87 0.29
C LEU A 44 -4.34 -0.41 0.59
N ILE A 45 -4.82 0.31 -0.41
CA ILE A 45 -5.11 1.74 -0.26
C ILE A 45 -6.52 2.08 -0.67
N LYS A 46 -7.04 3.15 -0.09
CA LYS A 46 -8.28 3.79 -0.51
C LYS A 46 -7.98 5.27 -0.74
N PHE A 47 -8.19 5.73 -1.96
CA PHE A 47 -8.05 7.15 -2.27
C PHE A 47 -9.20 7.95 -1.68
N SER A 48 -8.92 9.20 -1.31
CA SER A 48 -9.99 10.14 -1.04
C SER A 48 -10.82 10.36 -2.30
N ASN A 49 -12.03 10.88 -2.11
CA ASN A 49 -12.97 11.07 -3.21
C ASN A 49 -12.34 11.92 -4.32
N GLN A 50 -12.09 11.32 -5.47
CA GLN A 50 -11.48 11.97 -6.61
C GLN A 50 -12.48 12.00 -7.77
N SER A 51 -12.54 13.13 -8.45
CA SER A 51 -13.58 13.39 -9.43
C SER A 51 -13.24 12.94 -10.85
N ASP A 52 -11.96 12.60 -11.17
CA ASP A 52 -11.61 12.21 -12.52
C ASP A 52 -10.59 11.06 -12.58
N PHE A 53 -10.65 10.34 -13.69
CA PHE A 53 -9.80 9.20 -13.96
C PHE A 53 -8.33 9.55 -14.11
N GLU A 54 -8.05 10.71 -14.67
CA GLU A 54 -6.68 11.12 -14.94
C GLU A 54 -5.93 11.35 -13.63
N SER A 55 -6.53 12.08 -12.69
CA SER A 55 -5.93 12.31 -11.37
C SER A 55 -5.76 11.00 -10.60
N TYR A 56 -6.76 10.12 -10.68
CA TYR A 56 -6.70 8.80 -10.03
C TYR A 56 -5.51 7.99 -10.56
N GLY A 57 -5.41 7.85 -11.87
CA GLY A 57 -4.34 7.08 -12.50
C GLY A 57 -2.96 7.67 -12.23
N ASN A 58 -2.83 8.98 -12.32
CA ASN A 58 -1.57 9.67 -12.03
C ASN A 58 -1.15 9.47 -10.58
N ASN A 59 -2.06 9.62 -9.63
CA ASN A 59 -1.77 9.41 -8.22
C ASN A 59 -1.37 7.96 -7.94
N TYR A 60 -2.08 7.00 -8.53
CA TYR A 60 -1.78 5.59 -8.36
C TYR A 60 -0.34 5.26 -8.81
N PHE A 61 0.00 5.60 -10.05
CA PHE A 61 1.32 5.25 -10.59
C PHE A 61 2.45 6.05 -9.94
N ASN A 62 2.24 7.32 -9.65
CA ASN A 62 3.24 8.13 -8.97
C ASN A 62 3.51 7.61 -7.55
N LEU A 63 2.46 7.22 -6.84
CA LEU A 63 2.60 6.62 -5.51
C LEU A 63 3.34 5.28 -5.59
N LEU A 64 2.98 4.43 -6.53
CA LEU A 64 3.64 3.14 -6.72
C LEU A 64 5.14 3.31 -6.94
N TYR A 65 5.52 4.17 -7.87
CA TYR A 65 6.94 4.41 -8.17
C TYR A 65 7.67 5.03 -6.99
N ALA A 66 7.04 5.96 -6.29
CA ALA A 66 7.64 6.59 -5.10
C ALA A 66 7.88 5.59 -3.98
N LEU A 67 6.95 4.67 -3.75
CA LEU A 67 7.10 3.61 -2.74
C LEU A 67 8.22 2.65 -3.13
N GLN A 68 8.28 2.24 -4.40
CA GLN A 68 9.34 1.36 -4.90
C GLN A 68 10.71 2.02 -4.77
N ASP A 69 10.80 3.30 -5.09
CA ASP A 69 12.05 4.04 -4.95
C ASP A 69 12.47 4.20 -3.49
N LEU A 70 11.53 4.52 -2.62
CA LEU A 70 11.82 4.67 -1.18
C LEU A 70 12.28 3.35 -0.55
N LEU A 71 11.57 2.27 -0.82
CA LEU A 71 11.80 0.98 -0.16
C LEU A 71 12.83 0.13 -0.88
N LYS A 72 13.22 0.49 -2.11
CA LYS A 72 14.16 -0.27 -2.94
C LYS A 72 13.70 -1.71 -3.14
N ARG A 73 12.40 -1.91 -3.29
CA ARG A 73 11.77 -3.22 -3.48
C ARG A 73 10.57 -3.09 -4.38
N ASP A 74 10.16 -4.20 -4.96
CA ASP A 74 8.90 -4.25 -5.68
C ASP A 74 7.74 -4.07 -4.71
N VAL A 75 6.76 -3.30 -5.13
CA VAL A 75 5.57 -2.97 -4.34
C VAL A 75 4.34 -3.40 -5.11
N ASP A 76 3.45 -4.11 -4.44
CA ASP A 76 2.13 -4.44 -4.94
C ASP A 76 1.12 -3.49 -4.29
N LEU A 77 0.53 -2.61 -5.09
CA LEU A 77 -0.36 -1.56 -4.61
C LEU A 77 -1.78 -1.84 -5.09
N LEU A 78 -2.63 -2.29 -4.17
CA LEU A 78 -4.02 -2.59 -4.48
C LEU A 78 -4.94 -1.46 -4.03
N ALA A 79 -5.77 -0.99 -4.94
CA ALA A 79 -6.82 -0.03 -4.60
C ALA A 79 -8.05 -0.79 -4.11
N GLU A 80 -8.56 -0.43 -2.94
CA GLU A 80 -9.66 -1.14 -2.27
C GLU A 80 -10.88 -1.29 -3.18
N GLU A 81 -11.23 -0.26 -3.92
CA GLU A 81 -12.41 -0.26 -4.79
C GLU A 81 -12.30 -1.20 -5.98
N THR A 82 -11.12 -1.73 -6.27
CA THR A 82 -10.94 -2.70 -7.35
C THR A 82 -11.04 -4.15 -6.88
N LEU A 83 -11.11 -4.38 -5.57
CA LEU A 83 -11.18 -5.72 -5.01
C LEU A 83 -12.59 -6.29 -5.14
N SER A 84 -12.67 -7.50 -5.69
CA SER A 84 -13.94 -8.21 -5.83
C SER A 84 -13.86 -9.67 -5.37
N ASN A 85 -12.67 -10.23 -5.25
CA ASN A 85 -12.50 -11.63 -4.83
C ASN A 85 -12.71 -11.75 -3.32
N PRO A 86 -13.76 -12.44 -2.85
CA PRO A 86 -14.07 -12.53 -1.42
C PRO A 86 -12.98 -13.25 -0.61
N TYR A 87 -12.31 -14.22 -1.20
CA TYR A 87 -11.23 -14.95 -0.52
C TYR A 87 -10.02 -14.05 -0.28
N LEU A 88 -9.68 -13.23 -1.25
CA LEU A 88 -8.59 -12.27 -1.11
C LEU A 88 -8.92 -11.19 -0.08
N ILE A 89 -10.14 -10.67 -0.12
CA ILE A 89 -10.62 -9.67 0.85
C ILE A 89 -10.54 -10.23 2.26
N GLU A 90 -11.00 -11.45 2.48
CA GLU A 90 -10.94 -12.10 3.79
C GLU A 90 -9.51 -12.29 4.25
N SER A 91 -8.63 -12.77 3.38
CA SER A 91 -7.22 -12.97 3.68
C SER A 91 -6.53 -11.66 4.11
N ILE A 92 -6.81 -10.57 3.38
CA ILE A 92 -6.27 -9.25 3.71
C ILE A 92 -6.80 -8.81 5.08
N ASN A 93 -8.09 -8.93 5.32
CA ASN A 93 -8.71 -8.50 6.57
C ASN A 93 -8.18 -9.23 7.79
N GLN A 94 -7.74 -10.47 7.64
CA GLN A 94 -7.19 -11.25 8.75
C GLN A 94 -5.81 -10.79 9.19
N SER A 95 -5.04 -10.18 8.30
CA SER A 95 -3.63 -9.88 8.59
C SER A 95 -3.25 -8.41 8.42
N LYS A 96 -4.13 -7.58 7.86
CA LYS A 96 -3.77 -6.20 7.55
C LYS A 96 -3.44 -5.37 8.78
N ILE A 97 -2.47 -4.49 8.62
CA ILE A 97 -2.06 -3.51 9.63
C ILE A 97 -2.38 -2.13 9.09
N GLN A 98 -3.17 -1.36 9.80
CA GLN A 98 -3.53 -0.01 9.37
C GLN A 98 -2.34 0.93 9.54
N LEU A 99 -2.00 1.65 8.46
CA LEU A 99 -0.92 2.63 8.46
C LEU A 99 -1.45 4.06 8.59
N ILE A 100 -2.57 4.33 7.95
CA ILE A 100 -3.26 5.62 8.12
C ILE A 100 -4.77 5.45 8.12
#